data_a2bb9d6470e8d5ee533c07e5f67e1386
#
_entry.id   a2bb9d6470e8d5ee533c07e5f67e1386
#
_cell.length_a   1.000
_cell.length_b   1.000
_cell.length_c   1.000
_cell.angle_alpha   90.00
_cell.angle_beta   90.00
_cell.angle_gamma   90.00
#
_symmetry.space_group_name_H-M   'P 1'
#
loop_
_entity.id
_entity.type
_entity.pdbx_description
1 polymer ?
#
loop_
_entity_poly.entity_id
_entity_poly.type
_entity_poly.pdbx_seq_one_letter_code
_entity_poly.pdbx_strand_id
1 'polypeptide(L)'
;MPASIRFGLERLIADPALRRPLAGRRIALLAHPASVARDLTHAVDALAALPDLHLTAAFGPQHGLRGDKQDNMVESPDFVDPAHGIPVFSLYGKVRRPSAAMMDTFDVLLVDLQDLGCRIYTFITTLRYVLEEAAKHGKTVWVLDRPNPAGRPVEGTLLRDGWESFVGAGALPMRHGLTMGELARWFVATLRLDVDCAVIPMDGWQPAAAPGYGWPLGARSWINPSPNAPNLSMARCYAGTVMLEGTTLSEGRGTTRPLELFGAPDLDAHALIAAMRRLAPHWLQGCVLRECWFEPTFHKHAGRLCRGVQLHVEDPAHYDHAAFRPWRLQALAFKAIRTLHPGYPLWREFAYEYEFDRLPIDLINGSPLLREWVDDPAAVPADLDAPARADEAAWDETRRPFLLYS
;
A
#
# COMPACT_ATOMS: atom_id res chain seq x y z
N MET A 1 -15.05 -28.36 -2.95
CA MET A 1 -14.30 -27.39 -2.14
C MET A 1 -13.80 -26.33 -3.11
N PRO A 2 -13.88 -25.02 -2.80
CA PRO A 2 -13.25 -24.05 -3.68
C PRO A 2 -11.78 -24.39 -3.83
N ALA A 3 -11.23 -24.24 -5.03
CA ALA A 3 -9.83 -24.51 -5.32
C ALA A 3 -8.97 -23.74 -4.29
N SER A 4 -8.00 -24.42 -3.69
CA SER A 4 -7.16 -23.76 -2.67
C SER A 4 -6.27 -22.74 -3.36
N ILE A 5 -6.45 -21.46 -3.02
CA ILE A 5 -5.60 -20.38 -3.54
C ILE A 5 -4.16 -20.63 -3.09
N ARG A 6 -3.22 -20.56 -4.05
CA ARG A 6 -1.78 -20.63 -3.82
C ARG A 6 -1.13 -19.33 -4.25
N PHE A 7 -0.34 -18.70 -3.36
CA PHE A 7 0.45 -17.52 -3.67
C PHE A 7 1.73 -17.91 -4.44
N GLY A 8 2.39 -16.95 -5.06
CA GLY A 8 3.61 -17.18 -5.83
C GLY A 8 4.70 -17.90 -5.02
N LEU A 9 4.89 -17.53 -3.76
CA LEU A 9 5.81 -18.20 -2.83
C LEU A 9 5.51 -19.71 -2.71
N GLU A 10 4.26 -20.07 -2.47
CA GLU A 10 3.86 -21.46 -2.28
C GLU A 10 3.99 -22.28 -3.56
N ARG A 11 3.75 -21.66 -4.69
CA ARG A 11 3.97 -22.31 -6.00
C ARG A 11 5.44 -22.59 -6.22
N LEU A 12 6.31 -21.61 -5.91
CA LEU A 12 7.76 -21.79 -6.00
C LEU A 12 8.24 -22.91 -5.07
N ILE A 13 7.76 -22.95 -3.82
CA ILE A 13 8.11 -23.99 -2.84
C ILE A 13 7.66 -25.38 -3.33
N ALA A 14 6.43 -25.48 -3.82
CA ALA A 14 5.81 -26.77 -4.15
C ALA A 14 6.30 -27.39 -5.47
N ASP A 15 6.78 -26.57 -6.42
CA ASP A 15 7.11 -27.05 -7.77
C ASP A 15 8.62 -26.93 -8.08
N PRO A 16 9.36 -28.07 -8.04
CA PRO A 16 10.78 -28.09 -8.41
C PRO A 16 11.06 -27.64 -9.86
N ALA A 17 10.07 -27.77 -10.76
CA ALA A 17 10.25 -27.34 -12.14
C ALA A 17 10.32 -25.80 -12.24
N LEU A 18 9.55 -25.09 -11.42
CA LEU A 18 9.65 -23.62 -11.31
C LEU A 18 11.00 -23.18 -10.74
N ARG A 19 11.62 -23.97 -9.86
CA ARG A 19 12.91 -23.62 -9.25
C ARG A 19 14.12 -23.98 -10.11
N ARG A 20 13.95 -24.85 -11.11
CA ARG A 20 15.08 -25.31 -11.95
C ARG A 20 15.97 -24.19 -12.52
N PRO A 21 15.42 -23.04 -12.99
CA PRO A 21 16.25 -21.91 -13.46
C PRO A 21 17.06 -21.21 -12.36
N LEU A 22 16.76 -21.45 -11.10
CA LEU A 22 17.44 -20.89 -9.92
C LEU A 22 18.60 -21.77 -9.43
N ALA A 23 18.69 -23.00 -9.91
CA ALA A 23 19.70 -23.96 -9.45
C ALA A 23 21.13 -23.42 -9.69
N GLY A 24 21.96 -23.47 -8.64
CA GLY A 24 23.34 -23.00 -8.67
C GLY A 24 23.52 -21.47 -8.67
N ARG A 25 22.43 -20.70 -8.67
CA ARG A 25 22.49 -19.23 -8.58
C ARG A 25 22.43 -18.77 -7.12
N ARG A 26 23.08 -17.64 -6.84
CA ARG A 26 22.96 -16.95 -5.55
C ARG A 26 21.62 -16.22 -5.52
N ILE A 27 20.80 -16.49 -4.51
CA ILE A 27 19.46 -15.95 -4.39
C ILE A 27 19.43 -14.91 -3.26
N ALA A 28 18.84 -13.75 -3.49
CA ALA A 28 18.41 -12.86 -2.44
C ALA A 28 16.88 -12.81 -2.35
N LEU A 29 16.35 -12.45 -1.18
CA LEU A 29 14.92 -12.31 -0.93
C LEU A 29 14.60 -10.92 -0.41
N LEU A 30 13.73 -10.19 -1.08
CA LEU A 30 13.10 -8.98 -0.57
C LEU A 30 11.75 -9.37 0.06
N ALA A 31 11.66 -9.22 1.39
CA ALA A 31 10.53 -9.72 2.18
C ALA A 31 10.26 -8.83 3.41
N HIS A 32 9.12 -9.09 4.04
CA HIS A 32 8.65 -8.39 5.25
C HIS A 32 7.79 -9.38 6.09
N PRO A 33 7.23 -8.99 7.28
CA PRO A 33 6.53 -9.93 8.16
C PRO A 33 5.39 -10.73 7.53
N ALA A 34 4.70 -10.18 6.53
CA ALA A 34 3.61 -10.90 5.85
C ALA A 34 4.07 -11.77 4.68
N SER A 35 5.38 -11.87 4.43
CA SER A 35 5.98 -12.80 3.47
C SER A 35 5.98 -14.23 4.05
N VAL A 36 4.80 -14.82 4.16
CA VAL A 36 4.60 -16.15 4.75
C VAL A 36 3.89 -17.08 3.79
N ALA A 37 4.17 -18.37 3.91
CA ALA A 37 3.42 -19.45 3.30
C ALA A 37 2.09 -19.70 4.03
N ARG A 38 1.28 -20.65 3.55
CA ARG A 38 -0.04 -20.95 4.12
C ARG A 38 -0.01 -21.42 5.57
N ASP A 39 1.04 -22.12 5.96
CA ASP A 39 1.29 -22.60 7.31
C ASP A 39 1.94 -21.56 8.23
N LEU A 40 2.05 -20.32 7.75
CA LEU A 40 2.67 -19.15 8.38
C LEU A 40 4.20 -19.26 8.51
N THR A 41 4.85 -20.21 7.87
CA THR A 41 6.32 -20.25 7.76
C THR A 41 6.80 -19.04 6.96
N HIS A 42 7.73 -18.26 7.52
CA HIS A 42 8.27 -17.08 6.84
C HIS A 42 9.07 -17.47 5.58
N ALA A 43 9.01 -16.64 4.55
CA ALA A 43 9.65 -16.93 3.26
C ALA A 43 11.16 -17.19 3.36
N VAL A 44 11.87 -16.50 4.28
CA VAL A 44 13.30 -16.76 4.53
C VAL A 44 13.50 -18.22 4.96
N ASP A 45 12.75 -18.68 5.96
CA ASP A 45 12.87 -20.04 6.50
C ASP A 45 12.44 -21.09 5.46
N ALA A 46 11.33 -20.83 4.78
CA ALA A 46 10.79 -21.75 3.77
C ALA A 46 11.74 -21.93 2.58
N LEU A 47 12.39 -20.86 2.13
CA LEU A 47 13.34 -20.92 1.01
C LEU A 47 14.70 -21.48 1.43
N ALA A 48 15.20 -21.13 2.64
CA ALA A 48 16.44 -21.67 3.17
C ALA A 48 16.37 -23.18 3.42
N ALA A 49 15.19 -23.73 3.68
CA ALA A 49 14.98 -25.18 3.84
C ALA A 49 15.01 -25.95 2.52
N LEU A 50 14.99 -25.30 1.35
CA LEU A 50 15.02 -25.97 0.05
C LEU A 50 16.47 -26.27 -0.37
N PRO A 51 16.85 -27.57 -0.52
CA PRO A 51 18.26 -27.94 -0.78
C PRO A 51 18.76 -27.55 -2.17
N ASP A 52 17.84 -27.22 -3.08
CA ASP A 52 18.11 -26.80 -4.45
C ASP A 52 18.22 -25.26 -4.61
N LEU A 53 18.05 -24.49 -3.51
CA LEU A 53 18.22 -23.04 -3.50
C LEU A 53 19.39 -22.62 -2.61
N HIS A 54 20.11 -21.58 -3.03
CA HIS A 54 21.22 -21.00 -2.28
C HIS A 54 20.87 -19.55 -1.91
N LEU A 55 20.24 -19.37 -0.73
CA LEU A 55 19.90 -18.04 -0.21
C LEU A 55 21.16 -17.39 0.36
N THR A 56 21.56 -16.24 -0.19
CA THR A 56 22.83 -15.54 0.15
C THR A 56 22.61 -14.21 0.85
N ALA A 57 21.42 -13.59 0.73
CA ALA A 57 21.08 -12.33 1.36
C ALA A 57 19.55 -12.16 1.48
N ALA A 58 19.13 -11.26 2.35
CA ALA A 58 17.75 -10.77 2.38
C ALA A 58 17.71 -9.25 2.42
N PHE A 59 16.58 -8.68 2.04
CA PHE A 59 16.30 -7.25 2.04
C PHE A 59 14.99 -7.00 2.78
N GLY A 60 14.96 -5.94 3.61
CA GLY A 60 13.74 -5.44 4.26
C GLY A 60 13.33 -4.09 3.67
N PRO A 61 12.05 -3.88 3.29
CA PRO A 61 11.52 -2.57 2.91
C PRO A 61 11.29 -1.70 4.14
N GLN A 62 10.52 -0.61 4.03
CA GLN A 62 10.06 0.18 5.18
C GLN A 62 9.48 -0.73 6.27
N HIS A 63 9.72 -0.40 7.52
CA HIS A 63 9.49 -1.20 8.73
C HIS A 63 10.43 -2.42 8.90
N GLY A 64 11.28 -2.73 7.93
CA GLY A 64 12.26 -3.81 7.99
C GLY A 64 11.70 -5.21 7.74
N LEU A 65 12.59 -6.19 7.64
CA LEU A 65 12.24 -7.59 7.42
C LEU A 65 11.35 -8.17 8.54
N ARG A 66 11.49 -7.66 9.77
CA ARG A 66 10.77 -8.15 10.97
C ARG A 66 9.58 -7.28 11.37
N GLY A 67 9.39 -6.09 10.77
CA GLY A 67 8.28 -5.17 11.06
C GLY A 67 8.28 -4.60 12.48
N ASP A 68 9.45 -4.40 13.06
CA ASP A 68 9.61 -3.97 14.46
C ASP A 68 9.51 -2.44 14.66
N LYS A 69 9.45 -1.66 13.58
CA LYS A 69 9.34 -0.20 13.63
C LYS A 69 7.87 0.23 13.57
N GLN A 70 7.29 0.47 14.76
CA GLN A 70 5.85 0.74 14.94
C GLN A 70 5.38 2.01 14.24
N ASP A 71 6.18 3.09 14.24
CA ASP A 71 5.80 4.38 13.66
C ASP A 71 6.38 4.56 12.26
N ASN A 72 5.83 5.54 11.50
CA ASN A 72 6.31 5.91 10.18
C ASN A 72 7.69 6.57 10.27
N MET A 73 8.44 6.51 9.16
CA MET A 73 9.73 7.19 8.98
C MET A 73 10.80 6.84 10.03
N VAL A 74 10.66 5.67 10.67
CA VAL A 74 11.69 5.13 11.57
C VAL A 74 12.58 4.18 10.78
N GLU A 75 13.87 4.52 10.67
CA GLU A 75 14.85 3.74 9.93
C GLU A 75 15.17 2.40 10.60
N SER A 76 15.44 1.37 9.78
CA SER A 76 15.88 0.05 10.21
C SER A 76 17.36 -0.14 9.86
N PRO A 77 18.21 -0.65 10.77
CA PRO A 77 19.61 -0.97 10.45
C PRO A 77 19.73 -2.26 9.66
N ASP A 78 20.86 -2.43 8.97
CA ASP A 78 21.31 -3.73 8.48
C ASP A 78 21.66 -4.65 9.64
N PHE A 79 21.49 -5.97 9.46
CA PHE A 79 21.89 -6.97 10.45
C PHE A 79 22.24 -8.31 9.78
N VAL A 80 22.75 -9.26 10.54
CA VAL A 80 22.92 -10.65 10.09
C VAL A 80 21.81 -11.49 10.71
N ASP A 81 21.07 -12.23 9.88
CA ASP A 81 20.02 -13.12 10.37
C ASP A 81 20.65 -14.23 11.25
N PRO A 82 20.23 -14.34 12.52
CA PRO A 82 20.89 -15.27 13.45
C PRO A 82 20.58 -16.75 13.17
N ALA A 83 19.50 -17.05 12.46
CA ALA A 83 19.11 -18.42 12.14
C ALA A 83 19.85 -18.95 10.91
N HIS A 84 20.06 -18.11 9.90
CA HIS A 84 20.60 -18.51 8.61
C HIS A 84 22.00 -17.95 8.33
N GLY A 85 22.50 -17.01 9.14
CA GLY A 85 23.83 -16.41 8.98
C GLY A 85 23.99 -15.53 7.75
N ILE A 86 22.88 -15.15 7.09
CA ILE A 86 22.91 -14.30 5.90
C ILE A 86 22.77 -12.82 6.26
N PRO A 87 23.38 -11.89 5.49
CA PRO A 87 23.16 -10.47 5.67
C PRO A 87 21.71 -10.10 5.32
N VAL A 88 21.12 -9.21 6.14
CA VAL A 88 19.82 -8.59 5.89
C VAL A 88 20.04 -7.09 5.73
N PHE A 89 19.81 -6.60 4.53
CA PHE A 89 19.98 -5.21 4.18
C PHE A 89 18.67 -4.44 4.31
N SER A 90 18.73 -3.25 4.87
CA SER A 90 17.57 -2.35 4.97
C SER A 90 17.48 -1.46 3.73
N LEU A 91 16.34 -1.48 3.06
CA LEU A 91 15.96 -0.51 2.04
C LEU A 91 15.11 0.63 2.62
N TYR A 92 15.14 0.78 3.94
CA TYR A 92 14.61 1.93 4.67
C TYR A 92 15.50 2.25 5.88
N GLY A 93 16.78 2.53 5.59
CA GLY A 93 17.81 2.89 6.52
C GLY A 93 18.71 3.96 5.93
N LYS A 94 19.99 3.70 5.81
CA LYS A 94 20.95 4.59 5.16
C LYS A 94 20.66 4.81 3.68
N VAL A 95 20.02 3.85 3.04
CA VAL A 95 19.66 3.88 1.61
C VAL A 95 18.21 3.46 1.40
N ARG A 96 17.63 3.92 0.26
CA ARG A 96 16.32 3.48 -0.25
C ARG A 96 16.48 2.63 -1.52
N ARG A 97 17.63 2.74 -2.16
CA ARG A 97 18.03 1.95 -3.33
C ARG A 97 19.15 1.01 -2.94
N PRO A 98 19.14 -0.24 -3.39
CA PRO A 98 20.27 -1.12 -3.19
C PRO A 98 21.57 -0.50 -3.75
N SER A 99 22.64 -0.56 -2.95
CA SER A 99 23.98 -0.17 -3.42
C SER A 99 24.60 -1.24 -4.30
N ALA A 100 25.63 -0.90 -5.06
CA ALA A 100 26.40 -1.87 -5.88
C ALA A 100 26.86 -3.06 -5.03
N ALA A 101 27.40 -2.81 -3.82
CA ALA A 101 27.85 -3.87 -2.91
C ALA A 101 26.70 -4.82 -2.49
N MET A 102 25.49 -4.29 -2.28
CA MET A 102 24.31 -5.12 -2.02
C MET A 102 23.91 -5.93 -3.25
N MET A 103 23.95 -5.32 -4.46
CA MET A 103 23.65 -6.00 -5.73
C MET A 103 24.65 -7.12 -6.05
N ASP A 104 25.88 -7.04 -5.59
CA ASP A 104 26.91 -8.06 -5.79
C ASP A 104 26.71 -9.33 -4.93
N THR A 105 25.82 -9.30 -3.95
CA THR A 105 25.56 -10.45 -3.05
C THR A 105 24.74 -11.56 -3.68
N PHE A 106 24.06 -11.30 -4.81
CA PHE A 106 23.13 -12.26 -5.44
C PHE A 106 23.18 -12.20 -6.98
N ASP A 107 22.57 -13.18 -7.62
CA ASP A 107 22.34 -13.25 -9.06
C ASP A 107 20.85 -13.07 -9.40
N VAL A 108 19.95 -13.56 -8.51
CA VAL A 108 18.50 -13.44 -8.64
C VAL A 108 17.90 -12.85 -7.36
N LEU A 109 17.07 -11.84 -7.50
CA LEU A 109 16.26 -11.31 -6.40
C LEU A 109 14.84 -11.87 -6.48
N LEU A 110 14.41 -12.58 -5.45
CA LEU A 110 13.00 -12.91 -5.24
C LEU A 110 12.32 -11.79 -4.48
N VAL A 111 11.18 -11.31 -4.95
CA VAL A 111 10.37 -10.26 -4.31
C VAL A 111 9.08 -10.88 -3.81
N ASP A 112 8.90 -10.93 -2.50
CA ASP A 112 7.71 -11.47 -1.83
C ASP A 112 7.10 -10.40 -0.93
N LEU A 113 6.40 -9.43 -1.52
CA LEU A 113 5.84 -8.28 -0.81
C LEU A 113 4.30 -8.28 -0.85
N GLN A 114 3.67 -8.09 0.30
CA GLN A 114 2.22 -7.88 0.42
C GLN A 114 1.91 -6.39 0.35
N ASP A 115 1.38 -5.95 -0.79
CA ASP A 115 0.91 -4.58 -1.01
C ASP A 115 -0.48 -4.34 -0.37
N LEU A 116 -0.90 -3.09 -0.27
CA LEU A 116 -2.23 -2.65 0.20
C LEU A 116 -3.12 -2.09 -0.92
N GLY A 117 -2.64 -2.07 -2.16
CA GLY A 117 -3.40 -1.58 -3.33
C GLY A 117 -3.50 -0.06 -3.45
N CYS A 118 -2.62 0.66 -2.77
CA CYS A 118 -2.56 2.11 -2.75
C CYS A 118 -1.19 2.63 -3.18
N ARG A 119 -1.16 3.64 -4.07
CA ARG A 119 0.07 4.27 -4.59
C ARG A 119 1.06 4.66 -3.49
N ILE A 120 0.55 5.11 -2.35
CA ILE A 120 1.35 5.64 -1.24
C ILE A 120 2.13 4.55 -0.51
N TYR A 121 1.69 3.28 -0.63
CA TYR A 121 2.36 2.19 0.06
C TYR A 121 3.75 1.95 -0.53
N THR A 122 4.78 2.25 0.25
CA THR A 122 6.18 2.41 -0.18
C THR A 122 6.81 1.16 -0.79
N PHE A 123 6.20 -0.01 -0.62
CA PHE A 123 6.66 -1.26 -1.24
C PHE A 123 6.64 -1.19 -2.77
N ILE A 124 5.73 -0.39 -3.35
CA ILE A 124 5.67 -0.12 -4.79
C ILE A 124 6.93 0.61 -5.24
N THR A 125 7.35 1.63 -4.48
CA THR A 125 8.58 2.39 -4.78
C THR A 125 9.83 1.53 -4.58
N THR A 126 9.84 0.70 -3.52
CA THR A 126 10.91 -0.28 -3.30
C THR A 126 11.02 -1.25 -4.47
N LEU A 127 9.90 -1.78 -4.99
CA LEU A 127 9.87 -2.62 -6.18
C LEU A 127 10.47 -1.90 -7.39
N ARG A 128 10.03 -0.67 -7.68
CA ARG A 128 10.59 0.14 -8.77
C ARG A 128 12.11 0.28 -8.63
N TYR A 129 12.59 0.63 -7.45
CA TYR A 129 14.03 0.85 -7.22
C TYR A 129 14.86 -0.42 -7.40
N VAL A 130 14.38 -1.57 -6.94
CA VAL A 130 15.12 -2.82 -7.15
C VAL A 130 15.11 -3.26 -8.61
N LEU A 131 14.04 -3.00 -9.37
CA LEU A 131 14.00 -3.26 -10.81
C LEU A 131 14.99 -2.36 -11.58
N GLU A 132 15.04 -1.07 -11.25
CA GLU A 132 15.99 -0.13 -11.86
C GLU A 132 17.45 -0.51 -11.55
N GLU A 133 17.76 -0.88 -10.30
CA GLU A 133 19.12 -1.32 -9.94
C GLU A 133 19.44 -2.70 -10.54
N ALA A 134 18.48 -3.62 -10.63
CA ALA A 134 18.67 -4.90 -11.29
C ALA A 134 19.02 -4.73 -12.79
N ALA A 135 18.33 -3.81 -13.48
CA ALA A 135 18.65 -3.47 -14.87
C ALA A 135 20.09 -2.94 -15.02
N LYS A 136 20.54 -2.04 -14.14
CA LYS A 136 21.90 -1.48 -14.16
C LYS A 136 23.00 -2.51 -13.89
N HIS A 137 22.71 -3.49 -13.02
CA HIS A 137 23.69 -4.48 -12.56
C HIS A 137 23.54 -5.85 -13.23
N GLY A 138 22.67 -5.99 -14.25
CA GLY A 138 22.45 -7.26 -14.96
C GLY A 138 21.93 -8.39 -14.05
N LYS A 139 21.07 -8.05 -13.08
CA LYS A 139 20.47 -9.02 -12.16
C LYS A 139 19.07 -9.41 -12.62
N THR A 140 18.67 -10.64 -12.31
CA THR A 140 17.32 -11.14 -12.58
C THR A 140 16.41 -10.85 -11.38
N VAL A 141 15.14 -10.48 -11.62
CA VAL A 141 14.13 -10.26 -10.58
C VAL A 141 12.95 -11.20 -10.80
N TRP A 142 12.56 -11.93 -9.77
CA TRP A 142 11.34 -12.76 -9.78
C TRP A 142 10.37 -12.27 -8.73
N VAL A 143 9.15 -11.89 -9.13
CA VAL A 143 8.09 -11.49 -8.21
C VAL A 143 7.23 -12.70 -7.87
N LEU A 144 7.20 -13.06 -6.58
CA LEU A 144 6.33 -14.09 -6.02
C LEU A 144 4.99 -13.44 -5.68
N ASP A 145 4.05 -13.47 -6.62
CA ASP A 145 2.88 -12.58 -6.58
C ASP A 145 1.90 -12.91 -5.45
N ARG A 146 1.30 -11.85 -4.90
CA ARG A 146 0.34 -11.86 -3.80
C ARG A 146 -0.92 -11.07 -4.13
N PRO A 147 -2.06 -11.36 -3.45
CA PRO A 147 -3.30 -10.62 -3.66
C PRO A 147 -3.14 -9.13 -3.41
N ASN A 148 -3.85 -8.34 -4.21
CA ASN A 148 -4.12 -6.94 -3.85
C ASN A 148 -5.39 -6.90 -2.97
N PRO A 149 -5.29 -6.58 -1.67
CA PRO A 149 -6.43 -6.63 -0.76
C PRO A 149 -7.48 -5.54 -1.04
N ALA A 150 -7.10 -4.44 -1.71
CA ALA A 150 -8.04 -3.44 -2.18
C ALA A 150 -8.80 -3.88 -3.45
N GLY A 151 -8.44 -5.03 -4.05
CA GLY A 151 -9.10 -5.57 -5.24
C GLY A 151 -8.83 -4.78 -6.52
N ARG A 152 -9.75 -4.85 -7.47
CA ARG A 152 -9.63 -4.29 -8.81
C ARG A 152 -10.14 -2.86 -9.01
N PRO A 153 -11.07 -2.31 -8.22
CA PRO A 153 -11.53 -0.94 -8.45
C PRO A 153 -10.36 0.05 -8.46
N VAL A 154 -10.46 0.99 -9.40
CA VAL A 154 -9.54 2.12 -9.55
C VAL A 154 -10.18 3.34 -8.94
N GLU A 155 -9.39 4.20 -8.30
CA GLU A 155 -9.89 5.45 -7.75
C GLU A 155 -8.78 6.49 -7.55
N GLY A 156 -9.18 7.75 -7.77
CA GLY A 156 -8.39 8.93 -7.49
C GLY A 156 -7.55 9.40 -8.67
N THR A 157 -6.94 10.57 -8.51
CA THR A 157 -6.12 11.19 -9.56
C THR A 157 -4.79 10.47 -9.75
N LEU A 158 -4.28 10.50 -10.98
CA LEU A 158 -2.92 10.07 -11.29
C LEU A 158 -1.91 11.02 -10.63
N LEU A 159 -0.80 10.45 -10.19
CA LEU A 159 0.37 11.25 -9.82
C LEU A 159 0.85 12.03 -11.05
N ARG A 160 1.05 13.34 -10.87
CA ARG A 160 1.49 14.25 -11.94
C ARG A 160 3.01 14.24 -12.07
N ASP A 161 3.50 14.51 -13.28
CA ASP A 161 4.92 14.65 -13.56
C ASP A 161 5.58 15.67 -12.63
N GLY A 162 6.74 15.32 -12.09
CA GLY A 162 7.48 16.14 -11.13
C GLY A 162 6.97 16.01 -9.67
N TRP A 163 5.98 15.17 -9.42
CA TRP A 163 5.48 14.87 -8.06
C TRP A 163 5.94 13.49 -7.55
N GLU A 164 6.83 12.84 -8.29
CA GLU A 164 7.40 11.57 -7.85
C GLU A 164 8.16 11.74 -6.54
N SER A 165 8.02 10.75 -5.68
CA SER A 165 8.65 10.69 -4.37
C SER A 165 8.71 9.24 -3.88
N PHE A 166 9.20 9.04 -2.66
CA PHE A 166 9.19 7.69 -2.07
C PHE A 166 7.75 7.15 -1.83
N VAL A 167 6.75 8.02 -1.74
CA VAL A 167 5.32 7.68 -1.66
C VAL A 167 4.58 7.85 -2.98
N GLY A 168 5.29 7.91 -4.09
CA GLY A 168 4.70 8.08 -5.42
C GLY A 168 5.66 7.67 -6.52
N ALA A 169 5.67 6.38 -6.85
CA ALA A 169 6.65 5.78 -7.75
C ALA A 169 6.37 5.97 -9.25
N GLY A 170 5.29 6.62 -9.62
CA GLY A 170 4.90 6.80 -11.03
C GLY A 170 3.44 7.21 -11.18
N ALA A 171 2.99 7.41 -12.41
CA ALA A 171 1.64 7.88 -12.77
C ALA A 171 0.56 6.83 -12.46
N LEU A 172 0.44 6.45 -11.20
CA LEU A 172 -0.60 5.57 -10.65
C LEU A 172 -1.71 6.41 -10.01
N PRO A 173 -2.98 5.98 -10.03
CA PRO A 173 -4.03 6.55 -9.19
C PRO A 173 -3.84 6.10 -7.73
N MET A 174 -4.55 6.73 -6.81
CA MET A 174 -4.47 6.38 -5.38
C MET A 174 -4.77 4.90 -5.13
N ARG A 175 -5.84 4.37 -5.70
CA ARG A 175 -6.18 2.94 -5.71
C ARG A 175 -5.92 2.41 -7.12
N HIS A 176 -4.85 1.65 -7.32
CA HIS A 176 -4.36 1.29 -8.66
C HIS A 176 -4.90 -0.03 -9.21
N GLY A 177 -5.39 -0.93 -8.37
CA GLY A 177 -6.01 -2.20 -8.77
C GLY A 177 -5.07 -3.24 -9.39
N LEU A 178 -3.74 -3.14 -9.20
CA LEU A 178 -2.74 -4.10 -9.66
C LEU A 178 -2.16 -4.91 -8.50
N THR A 179 -1.67 -6.12 -8.75
CA THR A 179 -0.80 -6.87 -7.83
C THR A 179 0.66 -6.41 -7.98
N MET A 180 1.55 -6.85 -7.09
CA MET A 180 2.99 -6.54 -7.19
C MET A 180 3.61 -7.12 -8.47
N GLY A 181 3.17 -8.30 -8.91
CA GLY A 181 3.61 -8.87 -10.18
C GLY A 181 3.14 -8.07 -11.39
N GLU A 182 1.91 -7.59 -11.36
CA GLU A 182 1.36 -6.73 -12.41
C GLU A 182 2.04 -5.35 -12.43
N LEU A 183 2.35 -4.77 -11.25
CA LEU A 183 3.14 -3.54 -11.12
C LEU A 183 4.56 -3.70 -11.67
N ALA A 184 5.22 -4.82 -11.39
CA ALA A 184 6.55 -5.10 -11.94
C ALA A 184 6.54 -5.09 -13.47
N ARG A 185 5.57 -5.77 -14.10
CA ARG A 185 5.39 -5.76 -15.56
C ARG A 185 5.16 -4.35 -16.10
N TRP A 186 4.32 -3.56 -15.41
CA TRP A 186 4.03 -2.19 -15.78
C TRP A 186 5.28 -1.32 -15.69
N PHE A 187 6.07 -1.39 -14.60
CA PHE A 187 7.30 -0.62 -14.45
C PHE A 187 8.34 -0.98 -15.52
N VAL A 188 8.56 -2.28 -15.76
CA VAL A 188 9.53 -2.73 -16.78
C VAL A 188 9.18 -2.15 -18.16
N ALA A 189 7.90 -2.21 -18.54
CA ALA A 189 7.44 -1.69 -19.83
C ALA A 189 7.48 -0.17 -19.91
N THR A 190 6.95 0.53 -18.89
CA THR A 190 6.80 1.99 -18.91
C THR A 190 8.16 2.70 -18.78
N LEU A 191 9.04 2.18 -17.94
CA LEU A 191 10.39 2.71 -17.74
C LEU A 191 11.41 2.15 -18.75
N ARG A 192 11.00 1.22 -19.62
CA ARG A 192 11.84 0.55 -20.63
C ARG A 192 13.09 -0.05 -20.02
N LEU A 193 12.92 -0.76 -18.89
CA LEU A 193 14.06 -1.36 -18.19
C LEU A 193 14.55 -2.60 -18.93
N ASP A 194 15.86 -2.67 -19.17
CA ASP A 194 16.53 -3.88 -19.65
C ASP A 194 16.85 -4.80 -18.47
N VAL A 195 15.83 -5.48 -17.99
CA VAL A 195 15.89 -6.39 -16.83
C VAL A 195 15.15 -7.69 -17.12
N ASP A 196 15.80 -8.81 -16.81
CA ASP A 196 15.13 -10.12 -16.80
C ASP A 196 14.21 -10.18 -15.59
N CYS A 197 12.89 -9.96 -15.84
CA CYS A 197 11.86 -9.91 -14.81
C CYS A 197 10.80 -10.98 -15.08
N ALA A 198 10.66 -11.92 -14.15
CA ALA A 198 9.62 -12.95 -14.18
C ALA A 198 8.63 -12.75 -13.02
N VAL A 199 7.38 -13.17 -13.25
CA VAL A 199 6.36 -13.25 -12.20
C VAL A 199 5.97 -14.72 -12.01
N ILE A 200 6.01 -15.19 -10.76
CA ILE A 200 5.38 -16.43 -10.37
C ILE A 200 3.95 -16.09 -9.93
N PRO A 201 2.96 -16.28 -10.82
CA PRO A 201 1.60 -15.85 -10.54
C PRO A 201 0.95 -16.69 -9.45
N MET A 202 -0.09 -16.14 -8.83
CA MET A 202 -0.98 -16.92 -7.96
C MET A 202 -1.77 -17.94 -8.77
N ASP A 203 -2.24 -18.97 -8.08
CA ASP A 203 -3.17 -19.95 -8.62
C ASP A 203 -4.50 -19.87 -7.88
N GLY A 204 -5.61 -19.83 -8.62
CA GLY A 204 -6.97 -19.81 -8.08
C GLY A 204 -7.41 -18.48 -7.44
N TRP A 205 -6.64 -17.41 -7.55
CA TRP A 205 -7.06 -16.09 -7.05
C TRP A 205 -8.06 -15.44 -8.00
N GLN A 206 -9.19 -14.98 -7.43
CA GLN A 206 -10.24 -14.27 -8.13
C GLN A 206 -10.49 -12.91 -7.45
N PRO A 207 -10.02 -11.81 -8.03
CA PRO A 207 -10.07 -10.49 -7.39
C PRO A 207 -11.48 -9.94 -7.15
N ALA A 208 -12.46 -10.40 -7.93
CA ALA A 208 -13.87 -9.99 -7.79
C ALA A 208 -14.68 -10.91 -6.88
N ALA A 209 -14.11 -11.98 -6.33
CA ALA A 209 -14.86 -12.95 -5.51
C ALA A 209 -15.28 -12.36 -4.16
N ALA A 210 -16.61 -12.30 -3.93
CA ALA A 210 -17.17 -11.92 -2.64
C ALA A 210 -16.95 -13.02 -1.59
N PRO A 211 -16.95 -12.70 -0.30
CA PRO A 211 -17.03 -11.37 0.31
C PRO A 211 -15.67 -10.68 0.48
N GLY A 212 -14.58 -11.34 0.12
CA GLY A 212 -13.20 -10.86 0.31
C GLY A 212 -12.78 -9.86 -0.74
N TYR A 213 -13.26 -10.04 -1.96
CA TYR A 213 -12.93 -9.23 -3.15
C TYR A 213 -11.41 -9.05 -3.32
N GLY A 214 -10.53 -8.88 -3.29
CA GLY A 214 -9.09 -8.82 -3.35
C GLY A 214 -8.41 -9.73 -2.35
N TRP A 215 -9.05 -10.07 -1.22
CA TRP A 215 -8.46 -10.95 -0.21
C TRP A 215 -9.24 -12.25 -0.05
N PRO A 216 -8.57 -13.42 -0.01
CA PRO A 216 -9.24 -14.72 0.11
C PRO A 216 -9.70 -14.99 1.55
N LEU A 217 -10.75 -14.31 2.00
CA LEU A 217 -11.33 -14.48 3.32
C LEU A 217 -11.66 -15.93 3.64
N GLY A 218 -11.35 -16.36 4.85
CA GLY A 218 -11.56 -17.74 5.33
C GLY A 218 -10.56 -18.77 4.76
N ALA A 219 -9.78 -18.41 3.73
CA ALA A 219 -8.75 -19.28 3.16
C ALA A 219 -7.33 -18.86 3.57
N ARG A 220 -7.15 -17.62 4.03
CA ARG A 220 -5.86 -17.03 4.44
C ARG A 220 -5.99 -16.20 5.70
N SER A 221 -5.03 -16.38 6.61
CA SER A 221 -4.84 -15.47 7.74
C SER A 221 -4.32 -14.12 7.22
N TRP A 222 -4.76 -13.04 7.85
CA TRP A 222 -4.15 -11.74 7.66
C TRP A 222 -2.89 -11.66 8.52
N ILE A 223 -1.77 -11.30 7.91
CA ILE A 223 -0.53 -10.94 8.59
C ILE A 223 -0.26 -9.47 8.26
N ASN A 224 0.00 -8.69 9.26
CA ASN A 224 0.21 -7.26 9.11
C ASN A 224 1.40 -6.98 8.17
N PRO A 225 1.19 -6.41 6.98
CA PRO A 225 2.30 -6.05 6.10
C PRO A 225 3.13 -4.88 6.67
N SER A 226 2.51 -4.07 7.51
CA SER A 226 3.16 -3.06 8.34
C SER A 226 2.45 -2.97 9.69
N PRO A 227 3.09 -2.43 10.75
CA PRO A 227 2.54 -2.47 12.12
C PRO A 227 1.14 -1.88 12.29
N ASN A 228 0.80 -0.86 11.49
CA ASN A 228 -0.51 -0.21 11.54
C ASN A 228 -1.46 -0.69 10.41
N ALA A 229 -1.24 -1.88 9.86
CA ALA A 229 -2.11 -2.53 8.88
C ALA A 229 -2.73 -3.82 9.45
N PRO A 230 -3.63 -3.75 10.45
CA PRO A 230 -4.03 -4.87 11.27
C PRO A 230 -5.02 -5.84 10.60
N ASN A 231 -5.69 -5.43 9.53
CA ASN A 231 -6.78 -6.21 8.94
C ASN A 231 -7.18 -5.74 7.54
N LEU A 232 -8.08 -6.49 6.90
CA LEU A 232 -8.60 -6.20 5.57
C LEU A 232 -9.40 -4.90 5.51
N SER A 233 -10.14 -4.53 6.57
CA SER A 233 -10.94 -3.30 6.60
C SER A 233 -10.05 -2.06 6.47
N MET A 234 -8.94 -2.07 7.20
CA MET A 234 -7.91 -1.03 7.06
C MET A 234 -7.40 -0.95 5.62
N ALA A 235 -7.05 -2.09 5.00
CA ALA A 235 -6.54 -2.10 3.62
C ALA A 235 -7.56 -1.55 2.61
N ARG A 236 -8.86 -1.81 2.82
CA ARG A 236 -9.95 -1.23 2.00
C ARG A 236 -10.07 0.28 2.16
N CYS A 237 -9.87 0.81 3.38
CA CYS A 237 -9.96 2.24 3.67
C CYS A 237 -8.69 3.01 3.26
N TYR A 238 -7.55 2.33 3.14
CA TYR A 238 -6.22 2.94 3.13
C TYR A 238 -6.02 3.97 2.03
N ALA A 239 -6.54 3.75 0.81
CA ALA A 239 -6.42 4.69 -0.29
C ALA A 239 -7.07 6.07 -0.02
N GLY A 240 -7.91 6.16 0.99
CA GLY A 240 -8.45 7.43 1.52
C GLY A 240 -7.75 7.85 2.80
N THR A 241 -7.74 6.98 3.80
CA THR A 241 -7.32 7.34 5.15
C THR A 241 -5.82 7.63 5.29
N VAL A 242 -4.98 7.18 4.36
CA VAL A 242 -3.56 7.57 4.32
C VAL A 242 -3.39 9.09 4.09
N MET A 243 -4.34 9.77 3.46
CA MET A 243 -4.29 11.23 3.26
C MET A 243 -4.32 12.00 4.58
N LEU A 244 -4.83 11.39 5.65
CA LEU A 244 -4.83 11.97 7.00
C LEU A 244 -3.41 12.23 7.52
N GLU A 245 -2.38 11.52 7.03
CA GLU A 245 -0.99 11.76 7.42
C GLU A 245 -0.53 13.20 7.07
N GLY A 246 -1.08 13.77 6.00
CA GLY A 246 -0.87 15.16 5.61
C GLY A 246 -1.70 16.18 6.39
N THR A 247 -2.46 15.77 7.42
CA THR A 247 -3.38 16.63 8.16
C THR A 247 -3.11 16.63 9.66
N THR A 248 -3.73 17.54 10.36
CA THR A 248 -3.73 17.63 11.84
C THR A 248 -4.67 16.60 12.49
N LEU A 249 -5.56 15.96 11.74
CA LEU A 249 -6.46 14.92 12.23
C LEU A 249 -5.70 13.64 12.54
N SER A 250 -6.04 12.98 13.65
CA SER A 250 -5.56 11.63 13.93
C SER A 250 -6.21 10.64 12.96
N GLU A 251 -5.41 9.74 12.39
CA GLU A 251 -5.83 8.57 11.63
C GLU A 251 -5.98 7.32 12.53
N GLY A 252 -6.08 7.52 13.83
CA GLY A 252 -6.27 6.43 14.79
C GLY A 252 -5.04 5.58 15.08
N ARG A 253 -3.82 5.99 14.66
CA ARG A 253 -2.59 5.33 15.14
C ARG A 253 -2.52 5.42 16.66
N GLY A 254 -2.06 4.35 17.30
CA GLY A 254 -2.12 4.23 18.76
C GLY A 254 -3.48 3.81 19.30
N THR A 255 -4.41 3.41 18.44
CA THR A 255 -5.65 2.73 18.79
C THR A 255 -5.66 1.30 18.24
N THR A 256 -6.71 0.52 18.52
CA THR A 256 -6.89 -0.81 17.95
C THR A 256 -7.46 -0.82 16.52
N ARG A 257 -7.76 0.36 15.95
CA ARG A 257 -8.35 0.54 14.62
C ARG A 257 -7.62 1.65 13.82
N PRO A 258 -6.28 1.56 13.66
CA PRO A 258 -5.55 2.56 12.89
C PRO A 258 -6.05 2.58 11.45
N LEU A 259 -6.17 3.79 10.87
CA LEU A 259 -6.55 4.01 9.48
C LEU A 259 -7.96 3.49 9.09
N GLU A 260 -8.78 3.12 10.08
CA GLU A 260 -10.20 2.82 9.91
C GLU A 260 -11.09 3.88 10.58
N LEU A 261 -10.48 4.80 11.32
CA LEU A 261 -11.14 5.93 11.96
C LEU A 261 -10.26 7.17 11.91
N PHE A 262 -10.89 8.33 12.02
CA PHE A 262 -10.18 9.60 12.08
C PHE A 262 -10.93 10.61 12.95
N GLY A 263 -10.19 11.57 13.50
CA GLY A 263 -10.80 12.61 14.32
C GLY A 263 -9.79 13.52 15.00
N ALA A 264 -10.31 14.41 15.83
CA ALA A 264 -9.54 15.35 16.64
C ALA A 264 -10.30 15.69 17.93
N PRO A 265 -9.65 16.27 18.96
CA PRO A 265 -10.32 16.66 20.19
C PRO A 265 -11.43 17.71 20.02
N ASP A 266 -11.30 18.55 19.00
CA ASP A 266 -12.17 19.68 18.69
C ASP A 266 -13.13 19.43 17.51
N LEU A 267 -13.19 18.19 16.99
CA LEU A 267 -14.06 17.84 15.86
C LEU A 267 -15.48 17.55 16.32
N ASP A 268 -16.48 18.13 15.65
CA ASP A 268 -17.88 17.70 15.77
C ASP A 268 -18.21 16.65 14.71
N ALA A 269 -18.12 15.38 15.09
CA ALA A 269 -18.35 14.26 14.19
C ALA A 269 -19.76 14.21 13.62
N HIS A 270 -20.78 14.60 14.42
CA HIS A 270 -22.18 14.64 13.98
C HIS A 270 -22.37 15.68 12.87
N ALA A 271 -21.90 16.93 13.12
CA ALA A 271 -21.97 17.99 12.13
C ALA A 271 -21.18 17.64 10.86
N LEU A 272 -20.01 17.00 11.02
CA LEU A 272 -19.18 16.55 9.91
C LEU A 272 -19.93 15.55 9.01
N ILE A 273 -20.46 14.45 9.57
CA ILE A 273 -21.21 13.45 8.80
C ILE A 273 -22.43 14.07 8.12
N ALA A 274 -23.15 14.97 8.80
CA ALA A 274 -24.28 15.67 8.21
C ALA A 274 -23.87 16.57 7.05
N ALA A 275 -22.72 17.27 7.14
CA ALA A 275 -22.17 18.09 6.05
C ALA A 275 -21.73 17.22 4.86
N MET A 276 -21.04 16.11 5.09
CA MET A 276 -20.66 15.16 4.03
C MET A 276 -21.89 14.65 3.26
N ARG A 277 -22.96 14.28 3.98
CA ARG A 277 -24.22 13.82 3.37
C ARG A 277 -24.90 14.90 2.52
N ARG A 278 -24.78 16.18 2.90
CA ARG A 278 -25.33 17.30 2.10
C ARG A 278 -24.51 17.59 0.85
N LEU A 279 -23.17 17.51 0.96
CA LEU A 279 -22.26 17.88 -0.13
C LEU A 279 -22.25 16.83 -1.26
N ALA A 280 -22.06 15.55 -0.94
CA ALA A 280 -21.97 14.48 -1.93
C ALA A 280 -22.39 13.11 -1.35
N PRO A 281 -23.70 12.84 -1.16
CA PRO A 281 -24.18 11.60 -0.57
C PRO A 281 -23.78 10.35 -1.35
N HIS A 282 -23.58 10.46 -2.66
CA HIS A 282 -23.16 9.36 -3.53
C HIS A 282 -21.69 8.93 -3.31
N TRP A 283 -20.84 9.79 -2.72
CA TRP A 283 -19.46 9.41 -2.35
C TRP A 283 -19.38 8.63 -1.02
N LEU A 284 -20.50 8.50 -0.32
CA LEU A 284 -20.61 7.76 0.94
C LEU A 284 -21.22 6.37 0.76
N GLN A 285 -21.43 5.94 -0.48
CA GLN A 285 -21.97 4.62 -0.79
C GLN A 285 -20.95 3.51 -0.52
N GLY A 286 -21.45 2.31 -0.23
CA GLY A 286 -20.63 1.12 -0.03
C GLY A 286 -19.93 1.02 1.33
N CYS A 287 -20.28 1.89 2.28
CA CYS A 287 -19.81 1.81 3.67
C CYS A 287 -20.80 2.43 4.65
N VAL A 288 -20.55 2.21 5.94
CA VAL A 288 -21.27 2.92 7.01
C VAL A 288 -20.31 3.81 7.77
N LEU A 289 -20.71 5.06 7.99
CA LEU A 289 -20.00 6.01 8.84
C LEU A 289 -20.67 6.04 10.22
N ARG A 290 -19.87 5.87 11.27
CA ARG A 290 -20.32 5.93 12.67
C ARG A 290 -19.50 6.96 13.45
N GLU A 291 -20.17 7.77 14.26
CA GLU A 291 -19.48 8.59 15.26
C GLU A 291 -18.73 7.71 16.25
N CYS A 292 -17.54 8.11 16.65
CA CYS A 292 -16.73 7.40 17.64
C CYS A 292 -15.92 8.35 18.50
N TRP A 293 -15.54 7.86 19.68
CA TRP A 293 -14.57 8.50 20.56
C TRP A 293 -13.38 7.57 20.73
N PHE A 294 -12.19 8.13 20.74
CA PHE A 294 -10.95 7.35 20.88
C PHE A 294 -9.83 8.22 21.47
N GLU A 295 -8.87 7.58 22.12
CA GLU A 295 -7.70 8.20 22.68
C GLU A 295 -6.46 7.50 22.11
N PRO A 296 -5.69 8.14 21.22
CA PRO A 296 -4.45 7.58 20.69
C PRO A 296 -3.38 7.47 21.80
N THR A 297 -2.62 6.37 21.80
CA THR A 297 -1.52 6.16 22.76
C THR A 297 -0.18 6.70 22.25
N PHE A 298 -0.06 6.94 20.94
CA PHE A 298 1.09 7.58 20.31
C PHE A 298 0.66 8.33 19.05
N HIS A 299 1.60 9.08 18.43
CA HIS A 299 1.39 9.92 17.24
C HIS A 299 0.48 11.11 17.53
N LYS A 300 -0.38 11.53 16.57
CA LYS A 300 -1.21 12.73 16.69
C LYS A 300 -2.24 12.61 17.81
N HIS A 301 -2.34 13.64 18.63
CA HIS A 301 -3.26 13.76 19.77
C HIS A 301 -3.09 12.67 20.85
N ALA A 302 -1.90 12.08 20.99
CA ALA A 302 -1.62 11.08 22.02
C ALA A 302 -2.06 11.55 23.42
N GLY A 303 -2.78 10.69 24.16
CA GLY A 303 -3.31 10.99 25.50
C GLY A 303 -4.45 12.02 25.54
N ARG A 304 -5.06 12.34 24.39
CA ARG A 304 -6.19 13.25 24.32
C ARG A 304 -7.41 12.54 23.75
N LEU A 305 -8.56 12.72 24.39
CA LEU A 305 -9.83 12.22 23.87
C LEU A 305 -10.19 12.93 22.57
N CYS A 306 -10.28 12.18 21.49
CA CYS A 306 -10.71 12.63 20.17
C CYS A 306 -12.16 12.23 19.92
N ARG A 307 -12.88 13.07 19.18
CA ARG A 307 -14.17 12.75 18.56
C ARG A 307 -13.95 12.58 17.07
N GLY A 308 -14.62 11.62 16.47
CA GLY A 308 -14.38 11.38 15.05
C GLY A 308 -15.34 10.41 14.40
N VAL A 309 -14.93 9.92 13.25
CA VAL A 309 -15.72 9.03 12.39
C VAL A 309 -14.96 7.73 12.20
N GLN A 310 -15.65 6.61 12.41
CA GLN A 310 -15.17 5.28 12.03
C GLN A 310 -15.86 4.81 10.75
N LEU A 311 -15.07 4.23 9.84
CA LEU A 311 -15.53 3.63 8.59
C LEU A 311 -15.77 2.13 8.82
N HIS A 312 -16.95 1.64 8.45
CA HIS A 312 -17.30 0.22 8.51
C HIS A 312 -17.43 -0.33 7.08
N VAL A 313 -16.56 -1.28 6.74
CA VAL A 313 -16.43 -1.88 5.40
C VAL A 313 -16.29 -3.42 5.49
N GLU A 314 -16.64 -4.01 6.62
CA GLU A 314 -16.52 -5.46 6.87
C GLU A 314 -17.79 -6.24 6.53
N ASP A 315 -18.94 -5.70 6.95
CA ASP A 315 -20.23 -6.40 6.89
C ASP A 315 -20.77 -6.39 5.44
N PRO A 316 -20.99 -7.56 4.82
CA PRO A 316 -21.57 -7.65 3.48
C PRO A 316 -22.97 -7.01 3.34
N ALA A 317 -23.70 -6.78 4.45
CA ALA A 317 -24.97 -6.06 4.42
C ALA A 317 -24.81 -4.57 4.12
N HIS A 318 -23.63 -4.01 4.34
CA HIS A 318 -23.34 -2.58 4.20
C HIS A 318 -22.19 -2.28 3.26
N TYR A 319 -21.27 -3.24 3.05
CA TYR A 319 -20.11 -3.06 2.19
C TYR A 319 -20.44 -3.40 0.75
N ASP A 320 -20.38 -2.39 -0.10
CA ASP A 320 -20.40 -2.58 -1.55
C ASP A 320 -19.03 -2.24 -2.13
N HIS A 321 -18.29 -3.26 -2.54
CA HIS A 321 -16.93 -3.14 -3.07
C HIS A 321 -16.85 -2.28 -4.33
N ALA A 322 -17.87 -2.34 -5.18
CA ALA A 322 -17.92 -1.59 -6.42
C ALA A 322 -18.29 -0.12 -6.22
N ALA A 323 -19.08 0.17 -5.17
CA ALA A 323 -19.54 1.53 -4.85
C ALA A 323 -18.58 2.27 -3.90
N PHE A 324 -17.83 1.56 -3.05
CA PHE A 324 -16.98 2.18 -2.03
C PHE A 324 -15.82 2.96 -2.66
N ARG A 325 -15.73 4.26 -2.30
CA ARG A 325 -14.77 5.24 -2.83
C ARG A 325 -13.98 5.90 -1.69
N PRO A 326 -12.96 5.21 -1.10
CA PRO A 326 -12.24 5.71 0.07
C PRO A 326 -11.54 7.05 -0.16
N TRP A 327 -10.94 7.29 -1.33
CA TRP A 327 -10.28 8.56 -1.64
C TRP A 327 -11.28 9.72 -1.69
N ARG A 328 -12.40 9.56 -2.42
CA ARG A 328 -13.46 10.58 -2.49
C ARG A 328 -14.11 10.82 -1.14
N LEU A 329 -14.35 9.77 -0.37
CA LEU A 329 -14.91 9.87 0.97
C LEU A 329 -14.02 10.73 1.88
N GLN A 330 -12.70 10.47 1.88
CA GLN A 330 -11.77 11.22 2.71
C GLN A 330 -11.61 12.67 2.21
N ALA A 331 -11.54 12.89 0.90
CA ALA A 331 -11.55 14.23 0.30
C ALA A 331 -12.80 15.03 0.71
N LEU A 332 -13.97 14.37 0.68
CA LEU A 332 -15.24 14.96 1.12
C LEU A 332 -15.23 15.32 2.61
N ALA A 333 -14.61 14.49 3.46
CA ALA A 333 -14.45 14.81 4.88
C ALA A 333 -13.61 16.09 5.08
N PHE A 334 -12.51 16.25 4.34
CA PHE A 334 -11.70 17.47 4.39
C PHE A 334 -12.48 18.70 3.93
N LYS A 335 -13.21 18.58 2.81
CA LYS A 335 -14.06 19.65 2.28
C LYS A 335 -15.16 20.05 3.28
N ALA A 336 -15.80 19.08 3.92
CA ALA A 336 -16.84 19.31 4.91
C ALA A 336 -16.29 20.02 6.15
N ILE A 337 -15.10 19.63 6.65
CA ILE A 337 -14.41 20.33 7.74
C ILE A 337 -14.12 21.77 7.37
N ARG A 338 -13.57 22.03 6.18
CA ARG A 338 -13.27 23.37 5.70
C ARG A 338 -14.54 24.21 5.54
N THR A 339 -15.64 23.61 5.11
CA THR A 339 -16.94 24.28 4.97
C THR A 339 -17.53 24.66 6.34
N LEU A 340 -17.43 23.78 7.33
CA LEU A 340 -17.94 24.03 8.68
C LEU A 340 -17.04 25.03 9.43
N HIS A 341 -15.75 24.96 9.22
CA HIS A 341 -14.72 25.72 9.93
C HIS A 341 -13.68 26.25 8.95
N PRO A 342 -13.92 27.37 8.24
CA PRO A 342 -13.00 27.90 7.22
C PRO A 342 -11.56 28.11 7.70
N GLY A 343 -11.38 28.47 8.97
CA GLY A 343 -10.06 28.70 9.59
C GLY A 343 -9.43 27.46 10.26
N TYR A 344 -10.01 26.26 10.10
CA TYR A 344 -9.44 25.06 10.75
C TYR A 344 -8.03 24.77 10.23
N PRO A 345 -7.02 24.55 11.11
CA PRO A 345 -5.64 24.27 10.72
C PRO A 345 -5.51 22.81 10.21
N LEU A 346 -6.11 22.52 9.04
CA LEU A 346 -6.26 21.15 8.54
C LEU A 346 -4.92 20.57 8.08
N TRP A 347 -4.11 21.34 7.38
CA TRP A 347 -2.88 20.83 6.75
C TRP A 347 -1.69 20.88 7.71
N ARG A 348 -0.85 19.84 7.66
CA ARG A 348 0.41 19.81 8.41
C ARG A 348 1.57 20.23 7.53
N GLU A 349 2.51 20.98 8.13
CA GLU A 349 3.78 21.35 7.53
C GLU A 349 4.91 20.65 8.28
N PHE A 350 5.52 19.66 7.66
CA PHE A 350 6.67 18.91 8.18
C PHE A 350 7.35 18.15 7.05
N ALA A 351 8.62 17.76 7.24
CA ALA A 351 9.31 16.91 6.29
C ALA A 351 8.63 15.53 6.22
N TYR A 352 8.18 15.14 5.03
CA TYR A 352 7.46 13.88 4.82
C TYR A 352 8.21 13.01 3.81
N GLU A 353 8.59 11.81 4.25
CA GLU A 353 9.35 10.84 3.44
C GLU A 353 10.55 11.46 2.72
N TYR A 354 11.32 12.29 3.48
CA TYR A 354 12.53 12.99 3.01
C TYR A 354 12.30 14.13 1.99
N GLU A 355 11.06 14.56 1.82
CA GLU A 355 10.70 15.77 1.08
C GLU A 355 10.50 16.94 2.05
N PHE A 356 11.12 18.09 1.75
CA PHE A 356 11.19 19.23 2.66
C PHE A 356 10.45 20.46 2.15
N ASP A 357 10.24 20.56 0.84
CA ASP A 357 9.77 21.77 0.16
C ASP A 357 8.30 21.69 -0.28
N ARG A 358 7.66 20.53 -0.09
CA ARG A 358 6.28 20.26 -0.52
C ARG A 358 5.43 19.80 0.65
N LEU A 359 4.16 20.24 0.67
CA LEU A 359 3.24 19.81 1.71
C LEU A 359 2.98 18.30 1.63
N PRO A 360 2.94 17.60 2.76
CA PRO A 360 2.67 16.15 2.79
C PRO A 360 1.38 15.76 2.05
N ILE A 361 0.31 16.55 2.19
CA ILE A 361 -0.94 16.24 1.50
C ILE A 361 -0.80 16.30 -0.02
N ASP A 362 -0.01 17.23 -0.55
CA ASP A 362 0.22 17.37 -2.00
C ASP A 362 1.10 16.22 -2.51
N LEU A 363 2.11 15.80 -1.73
CA LEU A 363 2.92 14.60 -2.03
C LEU A 363 2.06 13.33 -2.04
N ILE A 364 1.23 13.15 -1.03
CA ILE A 364 0.32 12.00 -0.91
C ILE A 364 -0.68 11.98 -2.06
N ASN A 365 -1.28 13.13 -2.38
CA ASN A 365 -2.23 13.20 -3.50
C ASN A 365 -1.53 13.16 -4.88
N GLY A 366 -0.22 13.44 -4.94
CA GLY A 366 0.58 13.50 -6.18
C GLY A 366 0.34 14.77 -7.01
N SER A 367 -0.22 15.80 -6.39
CA SER A 367 -0.43 17.15 -6.92
C SER A 367 -1.12 18.02 -5.86
N PRO A 368 -1.14 19.37 -5.98
CA PRO A 368 -1.87 20.25 -5.06
C PRO A 368 -3.40 20.25 -5.28
N LEU A 369 -3.90 19.61 -6.34
CA LEU A 369 -5.30 19.65 -6.77
C LEU A 369 -6.30 19.40 -5.63
N LEU A 370 -6.06 18.38 -4.81
CA LEU A 370 -6.96 18.03 -3.70
C LEU A 370 -7.02 19.15 -2.66
N ARG A 371 -5.87 19.64 -2.24
CA ARG A 371 -5.77 20.73 -1.24
C ARG A 371 -6.42 22.02 -1.75
N GLU A 372 -6.11 22.41 -2.98
CA GLU A 372 -6.69 23.58 -3.62
C GLU A 372 -8.21 23.46 -3.74
N TRP A 373 -8.74 22.30 -4.15
CA TRP A 373 -10.17 22.04 -4.18
C TRP A 373 -10.81 22.12 -2.78
N VAL A 374 -10.15 21.59 -1.75
CA VAL A 374 -10.65 21.65 -0.37
C VAL A 374 -10.72 23.09 0.12
N ASP A 375 -9.69 23.88 -0.15
CA ASP A 375 -9.52 25.24 0.39
C ASP A 375 -10.33 26.30 -0.40
N ASP A 376 -10.73 26.03 -1.65
CA ASP A 376 -11.57 26.93 -2.43
C ASP A 376 -13.05 26.84 -1.99
N PRO A 377 -13.63 27.87 -1.36
CA PRO A 377 -15.02 27.83 -0.88
C PRO A 377 -16.06 27.71 -2.02
N ALA A 378 -15.70 28.06 -3.25
CA ALA A 378 -16.58 27.98 -4.41
C ALA A 378 -16.58 26.61 -5.09
N ALA A 379 -15.53 25.80 -4.87
CA ALA A 379 -15.39 24.51 -5.52
C ALA A 379 -16.42 23.49 -5.03
N VAL A 380 -17.05 22.78 -5.98
CA VAL A 380 -18.08 21.76 -5.74
C VAL A 380 -17.51 20.35 -5.98
N PRO A 381 -18.18 19.27 -5.52
CA PRO A 381 -17.70 17.91 -5.72
C PRO A 381 -17.39 17.53 -7.17
N ALA A 382 -18.14 18.07 -8.14
CA ALA A 382 -17.91 17.80 -9.56
C ALA A 382 -16.54 18.27 -10.06
N ASP A 383 -15.97 19.33 -9.47
CA ASP A 383 -14.68 19.89 -9.87
C ASP A 383 -13.50 18.95 -9.53
N LEU A 384 -13.63 18.16 -8.47
CA LEU A 384 -12.68 17.11 -8.14
C LEU A 384 -13.00 15.77 -8.85
N ASP A 385 -14.28 15.44 -9.00
CA ASP A 385 -14.72 14.18 -9.59
C ASP A 385 -14.39 14.08 -11.09
N ALA A 386 -14.55 15.17 -11.84
CA ALA A 386 -14.32 15.14 -13.29
C ALA A 386 -12.87 14.79 -13.67
N PRO A 387 -11.82 15.45 -13.15
CA PRO A 387 -10.44 15.05 -13.42
C PRO A 387 -10.10 13.65 -12.88
N ALA A 388 -10.66 13.25 -11.73
CA ALA A 388 -10.43 11.92 -11.19
C ALA A 388 -11.02 10.83 -12.09
N ARG A 389 -12.24 10.99 -12.60
CA ARG A 389 -12.84 10.04 -13.55
C ARG A 389 -12.07 9.93 -14.87
N ALA A 390 -11.57 11.05 -15.38
CA ALA A 390 -10.74 11.05 -16.58
C ALA A 390 -9.44 10.23 -16.36
N ASP A 391 -8.77 10.45 -15.22
CA ASP A 391 -7.56 9.73 -14.84
C ASP A 391 -7.83 8.23 -14.61
N GLU A 392 -8.93 7.89 -13.94
CA GLU A 392 -9.36 6.51 -13.69
C GLU A 392 -9.61 5.76 -15.00
N ALA A 393 -10.30 6.38 -15.95
CA ALA A 393 -10.56 5.79 -17.27
C ALA A 393 -9.27 5.59 -18.07
N ALA A 394 -8.36 6.58 -18.06
CA ALA A 394 -7.06 6.48 -18.72
C ALA A 394 -6.20 5.37 -18.09
N TRP A 395 -6.25 5.23 -16.78
CA TRP A 395 -5.52 4.18 -16.07
C TRP A 395 -6.09 2.79 -16.35
N ASP A 396 -7.39 2.62 -16.40
CA ASP A 396 -8.02 1.34 -16.74
C ASP A 396 -7.56 0.83 -18.12
N GLU A 397 -7.43 1.70 -19.11
CA GLU A 397 -6.84 1.35 -20.41
C GLU A 397 -5.34 1.02 -20.30
N THR A 398 -4.59 1.85 -19.57
CA THR A 398 -3.15 1.71 -19.40
C THR A 398 -2.76 0.41 -18.71
N ARG A 399 -3.48 0.00 -17.66
CA ARG A 399 -3.15 -1.19 -16.86
C ARG A 399 -3.55 -2.51 -17.53
N ARG A 400 -4.54 -2.49 -18.44
CA ARG A 400 -5.15 -3.70 -19.03
C ARG A 400 -4.14 -4.72 -19.57
N PRO A 401 -3.07 -4.33 -20.31
CA PRO A 401 -2.09 -5.28 -20.84
C PRO A 401 -1.25 -6.00 -19.77
N PHE A 402 -1.25 -5.48 -18.55
CA PHE A 402 -0.40 -5.98 -17.46
C PHE A 402 -1.15 -6.93 -16.51
N LEU A 403 -2.48 -7.02 -16.63
CA LEU A 403 -3.30 -7.88 -15.79
C LEU A 403 -2.95 -9.35 -16.01
N LEU A 404 -2.78 -10.07 -14.90
CA LEU A 404 -2.51 -11.51 -14.87
C LEU A 404 -3.74 -12.31 -14.43
N TYR A 405 -4.70 -11.66 -13.82
CA TYR A 405 -5.89 -12.29 -13.24
C TYR A 405 -7.15 -11.56 -13.68
N SER A 406 -8.15 -12.32 -14.08
CA SER A 406 -9.48 -11.87 -14.52
C SER A 406 -10.44 -11.64 -13.34
#